data_192168f16cf802597d6a28b677b548f8
#
_entry.id   192168f16cf802597d6a28b677b548f8
#
_cell.length_a   1.000
_cell.length_b   1.000
_cell.length_c   1.000
_cell.angle_alpha   90.00
_cell.angle_beta   90.00
_cell.angle_gamma   90.00
#
_symmetry.space_group_name_H-M   'P 1'
#
loop_
_entity.id
_entity.type
_entity.pdbx_description
1 polymer ?
#
loop_
_entity_poly.entity_id
_entity_poly.type
_entity_poly.pdbx_seq_one_letter_code
_entity_poly.pdbx_strand_id
1 'polypeptide(L)'
;LLIDLDYDGDVQSDVVAQGFGSLGLMTSTLTTPDGTAFESEAAHGTVTRHYREHQKGRETSTNPIASIFAWTRGLVQRGKLDETPDVVAFAEELERACIDVVNEEGIMTKDLALACGRKDREAWVTTKEYLAAVERRLKSNLKARL
;
A
#
# COMPACT_ATOMS: atom_id res chain seq x y z
N LEU A 1 23.00 -3.18 4.93
CA LEU A 1 22.11 -3.11 6.10
C LEU A 1 22.37 -1.77 6.79
N LEU A 2 21.36 -0.91 6.82
CA LEU A 2 21.39 0.34 7.57
C LEU A 2 20.55 0.10 8.83
N ILE A 3 21.14 0.32 9.98
CA ILE A 3 20.45 0.29 11.26
C ILE A 3 20.45 1.71 11.77
N ASP A 4 19.29 2.31 11.84
CA ASP A 4 19.10 3.66 12.33
C ASP A 4 18.30 3.64 13.62
N LEU A 5 18.60 4.57 14.51
CA LEU A 5 17.91 4.67 15.76
C LEU A 5 16.65 5.52 15.57
N ASP A 6 15.51 4.92 15.96
CA ASP A 6 14.23 5.57 16.25
C ASP A 6 13.89 6.79 15.36
N TYR A 7 14.02 8.00 15.87
CA TYR A 7 13.69 9.25 15.17
C TYR A 7 14.48 9.47 13.88
N ASP A 8 15.78 9.16 13.86
CA ASP A 8 16.64 9.35 12.70
C ASP A 8 16.27 8.36 11.59
N GLY A 9 15.83 7.16 11.92
CA GLY A 9 15.32 6.17 10.98
C GLY A 9 14.04 6.63 10.29
N ASP A 10 13.11 7.23 11.00
CA ASP A 10 11.89 7.83 10.44
C ASP A 10 12.23 8.94 9.44
N VAL A 11 13.09 9.88 9.82
CA VAL A 11 13.48 10.98 8.94
C VAL A 11 14.19 10.46 7.68
N GLN A 12 15.06 9.48 7.82
CA GLN A 12 15.80 8.92 6.70
C GLN A 12 14.90 8.17 5.73
N SER A 13 13.99 7.33 6.24
CA SER A 13 13.05 6.59 5.40
C SER A 13 12.12 7.54 4.64
N ASP A 14 11.64 8.61 5.27
CA ASP A 14 10.82 9.62 4.62
C ASP A 14 11.57 10.36 3.51
N VAL A 15 12.84 10.73 3.75
CA VAL A 15 13.68 11.38 2.72
C VAL A 15 13.92 10.46 1.53
N VAL A 16 14.19 9.18 1.78
CA VAL A 16 14.39 8.20 0.71
C VAL A 16 13.10 7.99 -0.07
N ALA A 17 11.96 7.85 0.60
CA ALA A 17 10.67 7.65 -0.06
C ALA A 17 10.24 8.83 -0.92
N GLN A 18 10.50 10.06 -0.48
CA GLN A 18 10.25 11.25 -1.29
C GLN A 18 11.04 11.24 -2.61
N GLY A 19 12.25 10.68 -2.59
CA GLY A 19 13.05 10.49 -3.81
C GLY A 19 12.42 9.54 -4.82
N PHE A 20 11.55 8.63 -4.38
CA PHE A 20 10.79 7.69 -5.24
C PHE A 20 9.37 8.17 -5.59
N GLY A 21 8.99 9.37 -5.15
CA GLY A 21 7.82 10.09 -5.67
C GLY A 21 6.54 10.01 -4.84
N SER A 22 6.33 9.01 -3.99
CA SER A 22 5.12 8.95 -3.13
C SER A 22 5.35 8.19 -1.83
N LEU A 23 5.14 8.87 -0.71
CA LEU A 23 5.06 8.26 0.63
C LEU A 23 3.92 7.23 0.75
N GLY A 24 2.89 7.36 -0.08
CA GLY A 24 1.74 6.44 -0.12
C GLY A 24 2.08 5.02 -0.56
N LEU A 25 3.32 4.74 -0.95
CA LEU A 25 3.81 3.41 -1.33
C LEU A 25 4.70 2.78 -0.25
N MET A 26 5.03 3.53 0.80
CA MET A 26 5.91 3.05 1.86
C MET A 26 5.18 2.27 2.94
N THR A 27 5.77 1.15 3.31
CA THR A 27 5.36 0.33 4.45
C THR A 27 6.58 0.07 5.34
N SER A 28 6.43 0.30 6.63
CA SER A 28 7.43 0.02 7.64
C SER A 28 7.17 -1.33 8.29
N THR A 29 8.24 -2.04 8.66
CA THR A 29 8.15 -3.28 9.43
C THR A 29 9.19 -3.30 10.53
N LEU A 30 8.77 -3.69 11.73
CA LEU A 30 9.64 -3.93 12.87
C LEU A 30 9.57 -5.40 13.25
N THR A 31 10.72 -5.99 13.53
CA THR A 31 10.80 -7.41 13.92
C THR A 31 11.74 -7.55 15.11
N THR A 32 11.33 -8.31 16.11
CA THR A 32 12.22 -8.64 17.24
C THR A 32 13.41 -9.50 16.76
N PRO A 33 14.58 -9.42 17.40
CA PRO A 33 15.75 -10.17 16.99
C PRO A 33 15.55 -11.69 16.93
N ASP A 34 14.65 -12.22 17.75
CA ASP A 34 14.26 -13.64 17.78
C ASP A 34 13.13 -13.99 16.79
N GLY A 35 12.57 -12.99 16.08
CA GLY A 35 11.50 -13.18 15.11
C GLY A 35 10.12 -13.50 15.72
N THR A 36 9.95 -13.42 17.03
CA THR A 36 8.70 -13.80 17.71
C THR A 36 7.62 -12.73 17.65
N ALA A 37 8.01 -11.47 17.53
CA ALA A 37 7.07 -10.35 17.35
C ALA A 37 7.37 -9.60 16.05
N PHE A 38 6.31 -9.21 15.36
CA PHE A 38 6.35 -8.51 14.09
C PHE A 38 5.28 -7.43 14.07
N GLU A 39 5.67 -6.24 13.72
CA GLU A 39 4.78 -5.10 13.48
C GLU A 39 4.92 -4.63 12.03
N SER A 40 3.81 -4.24 11.43
CA SER A 40 3.79 -3.68 10.09
C SER A 40 2.81 -2.51 10.02
N GLU A 41 3.23 -1.40 9.45
CA GLU A 41 2.44 -0.18 9.37
C GLU A 41 2.65 0.54 8.05
N ALA A 42 1.69 1.41 7.69
CA ALA A 42 1.92 2.40 6.65
C ALA A 42 2.86 3.48 7.19
N ALA A 43 3.95 3.76 6.48
CA ALA A 43 4.96 4.73 6.91
C ALA A 43 4.53 6.20 6.70
N HIS A 44 3.23 6.49 6.81
CA HIS A 44 2.67 7.84 6.71
C HIS A 44 1.53 8.02 7.71
N GLY A 45 1.20 9.30 8.01
CA GLY A 45 0.15 9.64 8.93
C GLY A 45 -1.27 9.33 8.43
N THR A 46 -2.26 9.62 9.26
CA THR A 46 -3.67 9.25 9.07
C THR A 46 -4.42 10.04 8.00
N VAL A 47 -3.76 10.95 7.27
CA VAL A 47 -4.34 11.75 6.17
C VAL A 47 -5.67 12.44 6.54
N THR A 48 -5.77 12.98 7.74
CA THR A 48 -6.99 13.57 8.33
C THR A 48 -7.63 14.64 7.45
N ARG A 49 -6.84 15.35 6.63
CA ARG A 49 -7.35 16.36 5.71
C ARG A 49 -8.29 15.77 4.66
N HIS A 50 -7.95 14.61 4.09
CA HIS A 50 -8.82 13.92 3.12
C HIS A 50 -10.11 13.41 3.79
N TYR A 51 -10.03 12.91 5.02
CA TYR A 51 -11.21 12.49 5.76
C TYR A 51 -12.18 13.64 6.03
N ARG A 52 -11.67 14.81 6.41
CA ARG A 52 -12.50 16.02 6.60
C ARG A 52 -13.21 16.47 5.32
N GLU A 53 -12.55 16.34 4.15
CA GLU A 53 -13.19 16.63 2.87
C GLU A 53 -14.24 15.59 2.51
N HIS A 54 -13.97 14.31 2.77
CA HIS A 54 -14.94 13.23 2.60
C HIS A 54 -16.20 13.45 3.47
N GLN A 55 -16.04 13.84 4.73
CA GLN A 55 -17.16 14.18 5.63
C GLN A 55 -18.04 15.32 5.11
N LYS A 56 -17.48 16.23 4.32
CA LYS A 56 -18.23 17.31 3.64
C LYS A 56 -18.88 16.87 2.32
N GLY A 57 -18.85 15.59 2.00
CA GLY A 57 -19.37 15.04 0.75
C GLY A 57 -18.51 15.34 -0.48
N ARG A 58 -17.26 15.78 -0.31
CA ARG A 58 -16.36 16.05 -1.42
C ARG A 58 -15.66 14.78 -1.87
N GLU A 59 -15.37 14.71 -3.15
CA GLU A 59 -14.60 13.63 -3.76
C GLU A 59 -13.18 13.61 -3.21
N THR A 60 -12.70 12.43 -2.82
CA THR A 60 -11.34 12.21 -2.33
C THR A 60 -10.65 11.08 -3.05
N SER A 61 -9.34 11.25 -3.27
CA SER A 61 -8.47 10.24 -3.83
C SER A 61 -7.27 10.05 -2.90
N THR A 62 -7.41 9.15 -1.95
CA THR A 62 -6.38 8.78 -0.98
C THR A 62 -5.80 7.43 -1.41
N ASN A 63 -4.49 7.34 -1.50
CA ASN A 63 -3.79 6.11 -1.86
C ASN A 63 -3.87 5.10 -0.71
N PRO A 64 -4.47 3.91 -0.90
CA PRO A 64 -4.56 2.89 0.14
C PRO A 64 -3.40 1.87 0.11
N ILE A 65 -2.48 1.95 -0.85
CA ILE A 65 -1.49 0.90 -1.12
C ILE A 65 -0.62 0.62 0.11
N ALA A 66 -0.08 1.64 0.77
CA ALA A 66 0.76 1.44 1.95
C ALA A 66 0.01 0.72 3.08
N SER A 67 -1.27 1.06 3.30
CA SER A 67 -2.10 0.36 4.28
C SER A 67 -2.39 -1.09 3.89
N ILE A 68 -2.66 -1.35 2.60
CA ILE A 68 -2.83 -2.71 2.09
C ILE A 68 -1.53 -3.51 2.30
N PHE A 69 -0.38 -2.95 1.95
CA PHE A 69 0.92 -3.61 2.09
C PHE A 69 1.30 -3.86 3.55
N ALA A 70 0.92 -2.96 4.48
CA ALA A 70 1.07 -3.22 5.90
C ALA A 70 0.29 -4.48 6.33
N TRP A 71 -0.95 -4.62 5.91
CA TRP A 71 -1.75 -5.82 6.17
C TRP A 71 -1.18 -7.06 5.51
N THR A 72 -0.77 -7.00 4.25
CA THR A 72 -0.23 -8.16 3.55
C THR A 72 1.09 -8.64 4.15
N ARG A 73 1.97 -7.73 4.59
CA ARG A 73 3.21 -8.08 5.31
C ARG A 73 2.90 -8.81 6.62
N GLY A 74 1.93 -8.31 7.40
CA GLY A 74 1.46 -9.00 8.61
C GLY A 74 0.88 -10.38 8.31
N LEU A 75 0.06 -10.51 7.26
CA LEU A 75 -0.51 -11.79 6.83
C LEU A 75 0.57 -12.78 6.36
N VAL A 76 1.57 -12.34 5.60
CA VAL A 76 2.70 -13.18 5.19
C VAL A 76 3.46 -13.72 6.41
N GLN A 77 3.77 -12.84 7.37
CA GLN A 77 4.45 -13.27 8.60
C GLN A 77 3.59 -14.24 9.41
N ARG A 78 2.30 -13.97 9.57
CA ARG A 78 1.39 -14.87 10.26
C ARG A 78 1.24 -16.20 9.55
N GLY A 79 1.11 -16.18 8.23
CA GLY A 79 1.03 -17.40 7.42
C GLY A 79 2.27 -18.27 7.51
N LYS A 80 3.45 -17.67 7.65
CA LYS A 80 4.71 -18.41 7.90
C LYS A 80 4.73 -19.05 9.28
N LEU A 81 4.30 -18.32 10.33
CA LEU A 81 4.27 -18.83 11.70
C LEU A 81 3.25 -19.96 11.88
N ASP A 82 2.12 -19.90 11.20
CA ASP A 82 1.03 -20.88 11.28
C ASP A 82 1.15 -22.02 10.26
N GLU A 83 2.19 -21.99 9.42
CA GLU A 83 2.36 -22.96 8.32
C GLU A 83 1.12 -23.00 7.39
N THR A 84 0.54 -21.82 7.10
CA THR A 84 -0.63 -21.66 6.22
C THR A 84 -0.22 -21.01 4.88
N PRO A 85 0.29 -21.78 3.92
CA PRO A 85 0.81 -21.26 2.66
C PRO A 85 -0.25 -20.52 1.82
N ASP A 86 -1.52 -20.90 1.95
CA ASP A 86 -2.62 -20.23 1.23
C ASP A 86 -2.81 -18.77 1.68
N VAL A 87 -2.56 -18.47 2.97
CA VAL A 87 -2.60 -17.09 3.49
C VAL A 87 -1.44 -16.28 2.91
N VAL A 88 -0.25 -16.88 2.83
CA VAL A 88 0.91 -16.25 2.21
C VAL A 88 0.63 -15.96 0.74
N ALA A 89 0.17 -16.96 -0.02
CA ALA A 89 -0.15 -16.82 -1.44
C ALA A 89 -1.23 -15.75 -1.71
N PHE A 90 -2.26 -15.68 -0.88
CA PHE A 90 -3.30 -14.65 -0.96
C PHE A 90 -2.72 -13.25 -0.75
N ALA A 91 -1.88 -13.07 0.28
CA ALA A 91 -1.29 -11.78 0.59
C ALA A 91 -0.37 -11.28 -0.53
N GLU A 92 0.47 -12.17 -1.09
CA GLU A 92 1.35 -11.87 -2.21
C GLU A 92 0.55 -11.51 -3.48
N GLU A 93 -0.56 -12.21 -3.72
CA GLU A 93 -1.42 -11.93 -4.87
C GLU A 93 -2.16 -10.60 -4.74
N LEU A 94 -2.55 -10.22 -3.52
CA LEU A 94 -3.14 -8.91 -3.26
C LEU A 94 -2.14 -7.77 -3.52
N GLU A 95 -0.88 -7.92 -3.10
CA GLU A 95 0.17 -6.95 -3.43
C GLU A 95 0.36 -6.84 -4.95
N ARG A 96 0.44 -7.97 -5.63
CA ARG A 96 0.55 -8.02 -7.10
C ARG A 96 -0.62 -7.32 -7.77
N ALA A 97 -1.86 -7.59 -7.33
CA ALA A 97 -3.04 -6.94 -7.88
C ALA A 97 -3.00 -5.41 -7.75
N CYS A 98 -2.51 -4.87 -6.63
CA CYS A 98 -2.32 -3.43 -6.46
C CYS A 98 -1.32 -2.86 -7.48
N ILE A 99 -0.23 -3.56 -7.73
CA ILE A 99 0.81 -3.16 -8.68
C ILE A 99 0.28 -3.23 -10.12
N ASP A 100 -0.37 -4.33 -10.48
CA ASP A 100 -0.89 -4.57 -11.83
C ASP A 100 -1.96 -3.54 -12.22
N VAL A 101 -2.85 -3.18 -11.30
CA VAL A 101 -3.88 -2.15 -11.52
C VAL A 101 -3.25 -0.81 -11.91
N VAL A 102 -2.13 -0.45 -11.29
CA VAL A 102 -1.41 0.78 -11.63
C VAL A 102 -0.62 0.63 -12.93
N ASN A 103 0.17 -0.43 -13.06
CA ASN A 103 1.14 -0.57 -14.14
C ASN A 103 0.51 -1.04 -15.46
N GLU A 104 -0.44 -1.97 -15.40
CA GLU A 104 -1.02 -2.57 -16.60
C GLU A 104 -2.34 -1.90 -16.99
N GLU A 105 -3.19 -1.56 -16.00
CA GLU A 105 -4.49 -0.96 -16.26
C GLU A 105 -4.45 0.59 -16.26
N GLY A 106 -3.36 1.18 -15.74
CA GLY A 106 -3.21 2.64 -15.64
C GLY A 106 -4.18 3.32 -14.68
N ILE A 107 -4.83 2.53 -13.80
CA ILE A 107 -5.78 3.01 -12.80
C ILE A 107 -5.00 3.38 -11.54
N MET A 108 -5.03 4.65 -11.16
CA MET A 108 -4.21 5.15 -10.05
C MET A 108 -4.91 6.25 -9.27
N THR A 109 -4.49 6.46 -8.04
CA THR A 109 -4.92 7.57 -7.20
C THR A 109 -4.20 8.86 -7.59
N LYS A 110 -4.72 9.99 -7.11
CA LYS A 110 -4.25 11.33 -7.50
C LYS A 110 -2.76 11.56 -7.22
N ASP A 111 -2.25 11.08 -6.09
CA ASP A 111 -0.83 11.20 -5.72
C ASP A 111 0.08 10.50 -6.74
N LEU A 112 -0.30 9.28 -7.16
CA LEU A 112 0.43 8.52 -8.17
C LEU A 112 0.37 9.19 -9.55
N ALA A 113 -0.80 9.66 -9.95
CA ALA A 113 -0.94 10.39 -11.22
C ALA A 113 -0.06 11.64 -11.24
N LEU A 114 -0.03 12.40 -10.14
CA LEU A 114 0.83 13.58 -10.03
C LEU A 114 2.32 13.21 -10.04
N ALA A 115 2.72 12.12 -9.38
CA ALA A 115 4.09 11.61 -9.42
C ALA A 115 4.52 11.21 -10.84
N CYS A 116 3.58 10.70 -11.66
CA CYS A 116 3.78 10.41 -13.08
C CYS A 116 3.68 11.66 -13.99
N GLY A 117 3.57 12.86 -13.43
CA GLY A 117 3.43 14.11 -14.18
C GLY A 117 2.05 14.34 -14.81
N ARG A 118 1.07 13.50 -14.51
CA ARG A 118 -0.32 13.59 -15.01
C ARG A 118 -1.14 14.50 -14.10
N LYS A 119 -1.63 15.61 -14.62
CA LYS A 119 -2.35 16.63 -13.82
C LYS A 119 -3.85 16.67 -14.12
N ASP A 120 -4.28 16.06 -15.20
CA ASP A 120 -5.67 16.07 -15.64
C ASP A 120 -6.57 15.28 -14.69
N ARG A 121 -7.84 15.69 -14.57
CA ARG A 121 -8.80 15.01 -13.67
C ARG A 121 -9.03 13.56 -14.07
N GLU A 122 -8.99 13.27 -15.34
CA GLU A 122 -9.20 11.95 -15.94
C GLU A 122 -8.02 10.99 -15.69
N ALA A 123 -6.87 11.50 -15.26
CA ALA A 123 -5.68 10.71 -15.03
C ALA A 123 -5.71 9.91 -13.71
N TRP A 124 -6.68 10.16 -12.83
CA TRP A 124 -6.78 9.51 -11.53
C TRP A 124 -8.23 9.19 -11.16
N VAL A 125 -8.39 8.22 -10.27
CA VAL A 125 -9.67 7.75 -9.75
C VAL A 125 -9.80 8.04 -8.25
N THR A 126 -11.02 7.93 -7.73
CA THR A 126 -11.26 7.98 -6.28
C THR A 126 -10.70 6.76 -5.58
N THR A 127 -10.49 6.84 -4.26
CA THR A 127 -10.10 5.69 -3.43
C THR A 127 -11.04 4.49 -3.63
N LYS A 128 -12.35 4.75 -3.68
CA LYS A 128 -13.36 3.70 -3.86
C LYS A 128 -13.23 2.98 -5.21
N GLU A 129 -13.03 3.73 -6.27
CA GLU A 129 -12.84 3.19 -7.63
C GLU A 129 -11.54 2.40 -7.73
N TYR A 130 -10.46 2.91 -7.11
CA TYR A 130 -9.19 2.19 -7.04
C TYR A 130 -9.33 0.85 -6.31
N LEU A 131 -9.96 0.83 -5.13
CA LEU A 131 -10.19 -0.40 -4.38
C LEU A 131 -11.06 -1.40 -5.15
N ALA A 132 -12.08 -0.93 -5.88
CA ALA A 132 -12.89 -1.78 -6.74
C ALA A 132 -12.09 -2.40 -7.90
N ALA A 133 -11.13 -1.65 -8.46
CA ALA A 133 -10.23 -2.17 -9.49
C ALA A 133 -9.30 -3.26 -8.92
N VAL A 134 -8.71 -3.03 -7.74
CA VAL A 134 -7.88 -4.02 -7.05
C VAL A 134 -8.67 -5.29 -6.74
N GLU A 135 -9.89 -5.16 -6.21
CA GLU A 135 -10.76 -6.32 -5.94
C GLU A 135 -11.04 -7.13 -7.21
N ARG A 136 -11.38 -6.46 -8.30
CA ARG A 136 -11.64 -7.11 -9.60
C ARG A 136 -10.40 -7.86 -10.09
N ARG A 137 -9.23 -7.20 -10.06
CA ARG A 137 -7.96 -7.78 -10.49
C ARG A 137 -7.58 -9.00 -9.63
N LEU A 138 -7.66 -8.88 -8.31
CA LEU A 138 -7.39 -9.97 -7.39
C LEU A 138 -8.29 -11.18 -7.65
N LYS A 139 -9.60 -10.98 -7.82
CA LYS A 139 -10.54 -12.06 -8.15
C LYS A 139 -10.21 -12.75 -9.47
N SER A 140 -9.75 -11.99 -10.47
CA SER A 140 -9.31 -12.55 -11.74
C SER A 140 -8.07 -13.42 -11.58
N ASN A 141 -7.07 -12.91 -10.87
CA ASN A 141 -5.82 -13.61 -10.65
C ASN A 141 -6.00 -14.90 -9.84
N LEU A 142 -6.82 -14.87 -8.79
CA LEU A 142 -7.13 -16.05 -7.98
C LEU A 142 -7.88 -17.13 -8.77
N LYS A 143 -8.79 -16.75 -9.69
CA LYS A 143 -9.47 -17.71 -10.57
C LYS A 143 -8.54 -18.36 -11.58
N ALA A 144 -7.52 -17.67 -12.02
CA ALA A 144 -6.56 -18.21 -12.98
C ALA A 144 -5.58 -19.22 -12.36
N ARG A 145 -5.53 -19.30 -11.03
CA ARG A 145 -4.68 -20.25 -10.27
C ARG A 145 -5.40 -21.56 -9.90
N LEU A 146 -6.74 -21.58 -10.00
CA LEU A 146 -7.57 -22.77 -9.77
C LEU A 146 -7.78 -23.55 -11.06
#